data_27553b22c41a134391c74ca48e4043ec
#
_entry.id   27553b22c41a134391c74ca48e4043ec
#
_cell.length_a   1.000
_cell.length_b   1.000
_cell.length_c   1.000
_cell.angle_alpha   90.00
_cell.angle_beta   90.00
_cell.angle_gamma   90.00
#
_symmetry.space_group_name_H-M   'P 1'
#
loop_
_entity.id
_entity.type
_entity.pdbx_description
1 polymer ?
#
loop_
_entity_poly.entity_id
_entity_poly.type
_entity_poly.pdbx_seq_one_letter_code
_entity_poly.pdbx_strand_id
1 'polypeptide(L)'
;MTIRVVVADDQGMVRSGFSVLLNAQPDIEVIAEAVNGREAVTHAAALHPDVILMDVRMPVMDGLQATREITAMPEPPKVLVLTTFDLDDYVYEALRSGASGFLLKDASARELADAVRLVAAGDALLAPGVTRRLIAEFARMGAPRTPGRKQVDGLTDRESEVLALVARGLSNAEIASRLVVAEQTVKTHVSRILMKLGLRDRTQAVVLAYETGLVHPGS
;
A
#
# COMPACT_ATOMS: atom_id res chain seq x y z
N MET A 1 -1.43 -20.60 6.47
CA MET A 1 -0.58 -19.63 7.22
C MET A 1 -1.52 -18.54 7.68
N THR A 2 -1.55 -18.19 8.96
CA THR A 2 -2.44 -17.19 9.53
C THR A 2 -1.78 -15.81 9.39
N ILE A 3 -2.50 -14.82 8.88
CA ILE A 3 -2.04 -13.44 8.74
C ILE A 3 -2.19 -12.74 10.09
N ARG A 4 -1.09 -12.25 10.65
CA ARG A 4 -1.03 -11.59 11.95
C ARG A 4 -1.22 -10.09 11.76
N VAL A 5 -2.25 -9.52 12.40
CA VAL A 5 -2.65 -8.12 12.21
C VAL A 5 -2.57 -7.33 13.50
N VAL A 6 -2.10 -6.09 13.42
CA VAL A 6 -2.27 -5.07 14.47
C VAL A 6 -3.28 -4.05 13.97
N VAL A 7 -4.21 -3.64 14.84
CA VAL A 7 -5.22 -2.60 14.53
C VAL A 7 -4.89 -1.34 15.34
N ALA A 8 -4.59 -0.25 14.65
CA ALA A 8 -4.26 1.05 15.23
C ALA A 8 -5.32 2.09 14.86
N ASP A 9 -6.10 2.52 15.84
CA ASP A 9 -7.17 3.52 15.70
C ASP A 9 -7.45 4.13 17.09
N ASP A 10 -7.62 5.44 17.21
CA ASP A 10 -7.89 6.08 18.51
C ASP A 10 -9.35 5.85 18.96
N GLN A 11 -10.26 5.55 18.05
CA GLN A 11 -11.67 5.30 18.33
C GLN A 11 -11.89 3.84 18.75
N GLY A 12 -12.10 3.61 20.07
CA GLY A 12 -12.24 2.26 20.62
C GLY A 12 -13.32 1.40 19.96
N MET A 13 -14.46 1.98 19.58
CA MET A 13 -15.55 1.26 18.90
C MET A 13 -15.13 0.79 17.50
N VAL A 14 -14.45 1.65 16.73
CA VAL A 14 -13.94 1.34 15.39
C VAL A 14 -12.90 0.24 15.47
N ARG A 15 -11.93 0.39 16.36
CA ARG A 15 -10.85 -0.57 16.60
C ARG A 15 -11.39 -1.95 16.98
N SER A 16 -12.28 -2.01 17.97
CA SER A 16 -12.92 -3.28 18.37
C SER A 16 -13.78 -3.86 17.25
N GLY A 17 -14.48 -3.03 16.48
CA GLY A 17 -15.25 -3.48 15.32
C GLY A 17 -14.38 -4.19 14.28
N PHE A 18 -13.27 -3.59 13.88
CA PHE A 18 -12.32 -4.20 12.94
C PHE A 18 -11.70 -5.47 13.51
N SER A 19 -11.35 -5.48 14.80
CA SER A 19 -10.80 -6.67 15.46
C SER A 19 -11.79 -7.85 15.41
N VAL A 20 -13.07 -7.62 15.68
CA VAL A 20 -14.10 -8.66 15.61
C VAL A 20 -14.28 -9.15 14.16
N LEU A 21 -14.36 -8.25 13.18
CA LEU A 21 -14.56 -8.61 11.78
C LEU A 21 -13.38 -9.42 11.22
N LEU A 22 -12.15 -9.08 11.59
CA LEU A 22 -10.97 -9.79 11.14
C LEU A 22 -10.80 -11.14 11.84
N ASN A 23 -11.00 -11.21 13.16
CA ASN A 23 -10.92 -12.46 13.90
C ASN A 23 -12.05 -13.47 13.52
N ALA A 24 -13.12 -13.02 12.87
CA ALA A 24 -14.11 -13.90 12.27
C ALA A 24 -13.60 -14.64 11.01
N GLN A 25 -12.47 -14.25 10.46
CA GLN A 25 -11.87 -14.91 9.30
C GLN A 25 -10.96 -16.06 9.75
N PRO A 26 -10.98 -17.23 9.09
CA PRO A 26 -10.21 -18.40 9.53
C PRO A 26 -8.69 -18.27 9.32
N ASP A 27 -8.27 -17.30 8.52
CA ASP A 27 -6.89 -17.09 8.08
C ASP A 27 -6.28 -15.76 8.57
N ILE A 28 -7.01 -15.00 9.41
CA ILE A 28 -6.55 -13.71 9.94
C ILE A 28 -6.66 -13.73 11.48
N GLU A 29 -5.65 -13.19 12.16
CA GLU A 29 -5.61 -13.06 13.62
C GLU A 29 -5.18 -11.64 14.01
N VAL A 30 -5.99 -10.93 14.79
CA VAL A 30 -5.61 -9.67 15.40
C VAL A 30 -4.83 -9.95 16.67
N ILE A 31 -3.53 -9.68 16.64
CA ILE A 31 -2.59 -10.00 17.72
C ILE A 31 -2.38 -8.86 18.72
N ALA A 32 -2.72 -7.62 18.35
CA ALA A 32 -2.68 -6.46 19.24
C ALA A 32 -3.54 -5.33 18.70
N GLU A 33 -3.91 -4.42 19.60
CA GLU A 33 -4.57 -3.14 19.32
C GLU A 33 -3.69 -1.98 19.81
N ALA A 34 -3.71 -0.86 19.10
CA ALA A 34 -3.00 0.37 19.45
C ALA A 34 -3.97 1.56 19.42
N VAL A 35 -3.88 2.46 20.39
CA VAL A 35 -4.73 3.65 20.50
C VAL A 35 -4.08 4.90 19.90
N ASN A 36 -2.83 4.80 19.46
CA ASN A 36 -2.04 5.86 18.82
C ASN A 36 -0.89 5.27 18.00
N GLY A 37 -0.26 6.11 17.18
CA GLY A 37 0.85 5.68 16.33
C GLY A 37 2.08 5.20 17.09
N ARG A 38 2.36 5.75 18.30
CA ARG A 38 3.51 5.32 19.11
C ARG A 38 3.36 3.87 19.58
N GLU A 39 2.16 3.49 20.01
CA GLU A 39 1.87 2.10 20.37
C GLU A 39 1.97 1.18 19.15
N ALA A 40 1.45 1.63 17.98
CA ALA A 40 1.56 0.87 16.75
C ALA A 40 3.03 0.59 16.37
N VAL A 41 3.93 1.59 16.48
CA VAL A 41 5.38 1.42 16.26
C VAL A 41 5.97 0.42 17.25
N THR A 42 5.58 0.51 18.52
CA THR A 42 6.05 -0.42 19.57
C THR A 42 5.60 -1.85 19.27
N HIS A 43 4.35 -2.04 18.88
CA HIS A 43 3.82 -3.37 18.52
C HIS A 43 4.46 -3.92 17.23
N ALA A 44 4.73 -3.07 16.23
CA ALA A 44 5.45 -3.47 15.03
C ALA A 44 6.82 -4.07 15.37
N ALA A 45 7.59 -3.39 16.22
CA ALA A 45 8.93 -3.83 16.61
C ALA A 45 8.93 -5.08 17.51
N ALA A 46 7.93 -5.22 18.40
CA ALA A 46 7.91 -6.30 19.38
C ALA A 46 7.23 -7.58 18.86
N LEU A 47 6.19 -7.43 18.04
CA LEU A 47 5.32 -8.55 17.66
C LEU A 47 5.54 -9.02 16.21
N HIS A 48 6.22 -8.24 15.37
CA HIS A 48 6.46 -8.56 13.97
C HIS A 48 5.17 -9.02 13.25
N PRO A 49 4.11 -8.16 13.19
CA PRO A 49 2.88 -8.49 12.46
C PRO A 49 3.15 -8.55 10.96
N ASP A 50 2.29 -9.24 10.21
CA ASP A 50 2.33 -9.23 8.75
C ASP A 50 1.75 -7.90 8.20
N VAL A 51 0.66 -7.43 8.83
CA VAL A 51 -0.08 -6.23 8.41
C VAL A 51 -0.43 -5.37 9.63
N ILE A 52 -0.35 -4.06 9.46
CA ILE A 52 -0.89 -3.08 10.41
C ILE A 52 -2.01 -2.30 9.71
N LEU A 53 -3.22 -2.36 10.27
CA LEU A 53 -4.28 -1.41 9.94
C LEU A 53 -3.99 -0.11 10.68
N MET A 54 -3.86 1.00 9.97
CA MET A 54 -3.40 2.27 10.54
C MET A 54 -4.38 3.39 10.24
N ASP A 55 -5.03 3.93 11.27
CA ASP A 55 -5.74 5.18 11.11
C ASP A 55 -4.78 6.34 10.86
N VAL A 56 -5.20 7.31 10.05
CA VAL A 56 -4.40 8.51 9.74
C VAL A 56 -4.32 9.44 10.94
N ARG A 57 -5.46 9.70 11.59
CA ARG A 57 -5.53 10.70 12.66
C ARG A 57 -5.62 10.05 14.02
N MET A 58 -4.52 10.09 14.75
CA MET A 58 -4.44 9.60 16.12
C MET A 58 -3.69 10.61 17.02
N PRO A 59 -3.98 10.63 18.32
CA PRO A 59 -3.24 11.47 19.28
C PRO A 59 -1.80 10.96 19.50
N VAL A 60 -0.94 11.77 20.10
CA VAL A 60 0.46 11.47 20.44
C VAL A 60 1.36 11.35 19.22
N MET A 61 1.01 10.48 18.28
CA MET A 61 1.67 10.24 16.99
C MET A 61 0.61 9.89 15.97
N ASP A 62 0.54 10.62 14.87
CA ASP A 62 -0.37 10.33 13.78
C ASP A 62 0.06 9.09 12.97
N GLY A 63 -0.88 8.55 12.19
CA GLY A 63 -0.63 7.33 11.42
C GLY A 63 0.38 7.50 10.30
N LEU A 64 0.55 8.69 9.73
CA LEU A 64 1.54 8.96 8.69
C LEU A 64 2.96 8.95 9.25
N GLN A 65 3.13 9.57 10.43
CA GLN A 65 4.39 9.54 11.15
C GLN A 65 4.74 8.11 11.59
N ALA A 66 3.76 7.38 12.16
CA ALA A 66 3.93 5.99 12.54
C ALA A 66 4.29 5.12 11.33
N THR A 67 3.63 5.31 10.19
CA THR A 67 3.94 4.59 8.94
C THR A 67 5.39 4.82 8.52
N ARG A 68 5.89 6.06 8.55
CA ARG A 68 7.31 6.37 8.24
C ARG A 68 8.28 5.65 9.17
N GLU A 69 8.03 5.66 10.48
CA GLU A 69 8.89 4.97 11.45
C GLU A 69 8.86 3.45 11.26
N ILE A 70 7.68 2.87 11.06
CA ILE A 70 7.51 1.43 10.82
C ILE A 70 8.21 0.99 9.54
N THR A 71 8.02 1.75 8.46
CA THR A 71 8.56 1.37 7.14
C THR A 71 10.07 1.54 7.02
N ALA A 72 10.70 2.25 7.96
CA ALA A 72 12.15 2.36 8.09
C ALA A 72 12.80 1.19 8.86
N MET A 73 12.02 0.26 9.44
CA MET A 73 12.55 -0.93 10.13
C MET A 73 13.21 -1.90 9.14
N PRO A 74 14.13 -2.77 9.60
CA PRO A 74 14.83 -3.72 8.71
C PRO A 74 13.89 -4.68 7.96
N GLU A 75 12.86 -5.20 8.64
CA GLU A 75 11.83 -6.09 8.07
C GLU A 75 10.44 -5.50 8.40
N PRO A 76 10.03 -4.43 7.70
CA PRO A 76 8.84 -3.72 8.08
C PRO A 76 7.58 -4.52 7.73
N PRO A 77 6.58 -4.56 8.62
CA PRO A 77 5.25 -5.05 8.27
C PRO A 77 4.64 -4.20 7.16
N LYS A 78 3.64 -4.74 6.50
CA LYS A 78 2.84 -3.99 5.54
C LYS A 78 1.89 -3.05 6.29
N VAL A 79 1.74 -1.83 5.81
CA VAL A 79 0.81 -0.86 6.41
C VAL A 79 -0.35 -0.59 5.47
N LEU A 80 -1.55 -0.95 5.91
CA LEU A 80 -2.82 -0.64 5.25
C LEU A 80 -3.46 0.55 5.98
N VAL A 81 -3.45 1.71 5.33
CA VAL A 81 -3.99 2.94 5.91
C VAL A 81 -5.51 2.94 5.80
N LEU A 82 -6.18 3.28 6.90
CA LEU A 82 -7.63 3.47 6.98
C LEU A 82 -7.96 4.95 7.08
N THR A 83 -9.02 5.39 6.38
CA THR A 83 -9.49 6.77 6.44
C THR A 83 -10.99 6.91 6.23
N THR A 84 -11.52 8.05 6.64
CA THR A 84 -12.87 8.51 6.27
C THR A 84 -12.85 9.29 4.96
N PHE A 85 -14.02 9.53 4.35
CA PHE A 85 -14.21 10.07 2.99
C PHE A 85 -13.52 11.43 2.66
N ASP A 86 -13.14 12.24 3.65
CA ASP A 86 -12.80 13.66 3.48
C ASP A 86 -11.31 13.99 3.28
N LEU A 87 -10.44 13.02 2.94
CA LEU A 87 -8.99 13.22 3.06
C LEU A 87 -8.20 12.93 1.78
N ASP A 88 -8.57 13.56 0.65
CA ASP A 88 -7.82 13.45 -0.62
C ASP A 88 -6.33 13.83 -0.46
N ASP A 89 -6.01 14.77 0.43
CA ASP A 89 -4.64 15.23 0.67
C ASP A 89 -3.74 14.17 1.35
N TYR A 90 -4.32 13.23 2.13
CA TYR A 90 -3.54 12.24 2.89
C TYR A 90 -3.21 10.96 2.13
N VAL A 91 -3.92 10.66 1.04
CA VAL A 91 -3.65 9.44 0.24
C VAL A 91 -2.22 9.45 -0.29
N TYR A 92 -1.82 10.56 -0.89
CA TYR A 92 -0.48 10.71 -1.45
C TYR A 92 0.60 10.69 -0.35
N GLU A 93 0.38 11.41 0.75
CA GLU A 93 1.33 11.41 1.87
C GLU A 93 1.46 10.03 2.52
N ALA A 94 0.36 9.28 2.66
CA ALA A 94 0.37 7.91 3.16
C ALA A 94 1.23 7.00 2.28
N LEU A 95 1.05 7.06 0.97
CA LEU A 95 1.81 6.26 0.02
C LEU A 95 3.29 6.65 -0.02
N ARG A 96 3.61 7.95 0.03
CA ARG A 96 4.99 8.43 0.18
C ARG A 96 5.63 8.04 1.50
N SER A 97 4.83 7.95 2.57
CA SER A 97 5.29 7.46 3.87
C SER A 97 5.56 5.95 3.86
N GLY A 98 5.23 5.28 2.76
CA GLY A 98 5.50 3.88 2.56
C GLY A 98 4.30 2.97 2.84
N ALA A 99 3.07 3.48 2.89
CA ALA A 99 1.89 2.62 3.00
C ALA A 99 1.81 1.64 1.82
N SER A 100 1.43 0.40 2.11
CA SER A 100 1.26 -0.68 1.14
C SER A 100 -0.13 -0.71 0.51
N GLY A 101 -1.08 0.00 1.12
CA GLY A 101 -2.44 0.11 0.64
C GLY A 101 -3.23 1.16 1.40
N PHE A 102 -4.46 1.37 0.92
CA PHE A 102 -5.38 2.36 1.45
C PHE A 102 -6.81 1.85 1.35
N LEU A 103 -7.59 1.96 2.42
CA LEU A 103 -8.97 1.52 2.49
C LEU A 103 -9.83 2.57 3.21
N LEU A 104 -11.08 2.70 2.79
CA LEU A 104 -12.05 3.56 3.49
C LEU A 104 -12.59 2.84 4.72
N LYS A 105 -12.82 3.56 5.82
CA LYS A 105 -13.36 3.00 7.07
C LYS A 105 -14.80 2.49 6.95
N ASP A 106 -15.53 2.87 5.90
CA ASP A 106 -16.87 2.38 5.57
C ASP A 106 -16.87 1.12 4.68
N ALA A 107 -15.68 0.59 4.37
CA ALA A 107 -15.56 -0.67 3.63
C ALA A 107 -16.28 -1.82 4.37
N SER A 108 -16.88 -2.70 3.60
CA SER A 108 -17.52 -3.90 4.15
C SER A 108 -16.50 -4.84 4.80
N ALA A 109 -16.97 -5.71 5.70
CA ALA A 109 -16.13 -6.72 6.34
C ALA A 109 -15.39 -7.60 5.34
N ARG A 110 -16.01 -7.89 4.19
CA ARG A 110 -15.40 -8.66 3.11
C ARG A 110 -14.25 -7.89 2.44
N GLU A 111 -14.49 -6.63 2.10
CA GLU A 111 -13.47 -5.77 1.48
C GLU A 111 -12.28 -5.56 2.41
N LEU A 112 -12.52 -5.40 3.72
CA LEU A 112 -11.45 -5.29 4.72
C LEU A 112 -10.59 -6.57 4.77
N ALA A 113 -11.23 -7.75 4.85
CA ALA A 113 -10.50 -9.01 4.90
C ALA A 113 -9.73 -9.29 3.60
N ASP A 114 -10.33 -9.02 2.44
CA ASP A 114 -9.70 -9.18 1.14
C ASP A 114 -8.51 -8.19 0.97
N ALA A 115 -8.65 -6.97 1.50
CA ALA A 115 -7.60 -5.97 1.55
C ALA A 115 -6.38 -6.45 2.36
N VAL A 116 -6.63 -6.99 3.55
CA VAL A 116 -5.57 -7.54 4.41
C VAL A 116 -4.83 -8.69 3.71
N ARG A 117 -5.57 -9.61 3.08
CA ARG A 117 -4.96 -10.74 2.33
C ARG A 117 -4.08 -10.26 1.17
N LEU A 118 -4.59 -9.29 0.42
CA LEU A 118 -3.90 -8.74 -0.75
C LEU A 118 -2.59 -8.05 -0.33
N VAL A 119 -2.67 -7.21 0.69
CA VAL A 119 -1.52 -6.47 1.20
C VAL A 119 -0.48 -7.42 1.82
N ALA A 120 -0.92 -8.44 2.57
CA ALA A 120 -0.04 -9.46 3.13
C ALA A 120 0.71 -10.26 2.03
N ALA A 121 0.05 -10.50 0.89
CA ALA A 121 0.67 -11.15 -0.26
C ALA A 121 1.69 -10.27 -1.02
N GLY A 122 1.82 -8.99 -0.64
CA GLY A 122 2.68 -8.03 -1.34
C GLY A 122 2.05 -7.43 -2.61
N ASP A 123 0.81 -7.78 -2.89
CA ASP A 123 0.04 -7.16 -3.95
C ASP A 123 -0.52 -5.81 -3.47
N ALA A 124 -0.51 -4.80 -4.34
CA ALA A 124 -1.03 -3.48 -3.98
C ALA A 124 -2.56 -3.49 -3.93
N LEU A 125 -3.12 -3.09 -2.82
CA LEU A 125 -4.51 -2.68 -2.77
C LEU A 125 -4.61 -1.18 -3.14
N LEU A 126 -4.57 -0.91 -4.41
CA LEU A 126 -5.04 0.37 -4.94
C LEU A 126 -6.42 0.13 -5.56
N ALA A 127 -7.47 0.29 -4.76
CA ALA A 127 -8.82 0.29 -5.30
C ALA A 127 -8.89 1.28 -6.48
N PRO A 128 -9.65 1.01 -7.56
CA PRO A 128 -9.69 1.88 -8.75
C PRO A 128 -9.97 3.35 -8.43
N GLY A 129 -10.74 3.61 -7.35
CA GLY A 129 -10.98 4.96 -6.82
C GLY A 129 -9.73 5.62 -6.25
N VAL A 130 -8.93 4.87 -5.48
CA VAL A 130 -7.67 5.35 -4.88
C VAL A 130 -6.61 5.60 -5.95
N THR A 131 -6.50 4.69 -6.94
CA THR A 131 -5.58 4.88 -8.08
C THR A 131 -5.93 6.16 -8.86
N ARG A 132 -7.20 6.42 -9.14
CA ARG A 132 -7.63 7.65 -9.82
C ARG A 132 -7.30 8.91 -9.01
N ARG A 133 -7.48 8.88 -7.68
CA ARG A 133 -7.14 10.01 -6.79
C ARG A 133 -5.64 10.26 -6.75
N LEU A 134 -4.85 9.19 -6.65
CA LEU A 134 -3.39 9.26 -6.70
C LEU A 134 -2.92 9.91 -8.01
N ILE A 135 -3.48 9.48 -9.14
CA ILE A 135 -3.20 10.06 -10.47
C ILE A 135 -3.59 11.56 -10.51
N ALA A 136 -4.75 11.92 -9.96
CA ALA A 136 -5.20 13.32 -9.92
C ALA A 136 -4.28 14.19 -9.06
N GLU A 137 -3.77 13.67 -7.95
CA GLU A 137 -2.82 14.38 -7.08
C GLU A 137 -1.46 14.58 -7.75
N PHE A 138 -0.93 13.55 -8.41
CA PHE A 138 0.27 13.72 -9.25
C PHE A 138 0.05 14.77 -10.36
N ALA A 139 -1.14 14.84 -10.95
CA ALA A 139 -1.47 15.87 -11.95
C ALA A 139 -1.46 17.29 -11.35
N ARG A 140 -1.94 17.45 -10.11
CA ARG A 140 -1.93 18.74 -9.39
C ARG A 140 -0.54 19.22 -9.02
N MET A 141 0.33 18.30 -8.62
CA MET A 141 1.70 18.64 -8.22
C MET A 141 2.62 19.02 -9.39
N GLY A 142 2.19 18.77 -10.61
CA GLY A 142 2.97 19.04 -11.83
C GLY A 142 4.06 18.00 -12.10
N ALA A 143 4.66 18.08 -13.29
CA ALA A 143 5.74 17.17 -13.68
C ALA A 143 6.91 17.26 -12.68
N PRO A 144 7.57 16.13 -12.34
CA PRO A 144 8.73 16.14 -11.46
C PRO A 144 9.79 17.09 -11.99
N ARG A 145 10.31 17.96 -11.12
CA ARG A 145 11.30 18.99 -11.47
C ARG A 145 12.64 18.44 -11.95
N THR A 146 12.88 17.15 -11.75
CA THR A 146 14.08 16.46 -12.22
C THR A 146 13.65 15.09 -12.74
N PRO A 147 13.99 14.72 -14.01
CA PRO A 147 13.70 13.38 -14.50
C PRO A 147 14.48 12.37 -13.66
N GLY A 148 13.79 11.65 -12.80
CA GLY A 148 14.36 10.56 -12.01
C GLY A 148 14.68 9.30 -12.84
N ARG A 149 14.95 9.46 -14.13
CA ARG A 149 15.22 8.39 -15.09
C ARG A 149 16.31 7.42 -14.60
N LYS A 150 17.30 7.94 -13.88
CA LYS A 150 18.39 7.11 -13.30
C LYS A 150 17.91 6.06 -12.29
N GLN A 151 16.75 6.23 -11.68
CA GLN A 151 16.22 5.26 -10.72
C GLN A 151 15.58 4.03 -11.40
N VAL A 152 15.20 4.14 -12.66
CA VAL A 152 14.59 3.04 -13.44
C VAL A 152 15.51 2.48 -14.52
N ASP A 153 16.73 3.03 -14.68
CA ASP A 153 17.72 2.63 -15.73
C ASP A 153 18.19 1.16 -15.60
N GLY A 154 17.95 0.50 -14.46
CA GLY A 154 18.25 -0.93 -14.25
C GLY A 154 17.20 -1.91 -14.77
N LEU A 155 16.07 -1.41 -15.28
CA LEU A 155 15.00 -2.25 -15.82
C LEU A 155 15.26 -2.56 -17.31
N THR A 156 14.86 -3.75 -17.72
CA THR A 156 14.75 -4.08 -19.13
C THR A 156 13.54 -3.38 -19.76
N ASP A 157 13.49 -3.26 -21.09
CA ASP A 157 12.34 -2.67 -21.81
C ASP A 157 11.02 -3.32 -21.39
N ARG A 158 11.01 -4.66 -21.23
CA ARG A 158 9.83 -5.41 -20.82
C ARG A 158 9.42 -5.12 -19.37
N GLU A 159 10.38 -4.98 -18.47
CA GLU A 159 10.11 -4.58 -17.07
C GLU A 159 9.59 -3.14 -16.99
N SER A 160 10.14 -2.24 -17.79
CA SER A 160 9.66 -0.85 -17.89
C SER A 160 8.22 -0.79 -18.44
N GLU A 161 7.90 -1.59 -19.44
CA GLU A 161 6.54 -1.72 -19.98
C GLU A 161 5.56 -2.24 -18.93
N VAL A 162 5.95 -3.30 -18.18
CA VAL A 162 5.14 -3.86 -17.10
C VAL A 162 4.95 -2.82 -15.99
N LEU A 163 6.02 -2.10 -15.58
CA LEU A 163 5.94 -1.05 -14.55
C LEU A 163 4.98 0.08 -14.97
N ALA A 164 5.01 0.49 -16.23
CA ALA A 164 4.10 1.51 -16.74
C ALA A 164 2.62 1.04 -16.70
N LEU A 165 2.35 -0.23 -16.97
CA LEU A 165 1.00 -0.79 -16.86
C LEU A 165 0.55 -0.93 -15.41
N VAL A 166 1.46 -1.34 -14.52
CA VAL A 166 1.23 -1.35 -13.07
C VAL A 166 0.85 0.05 -12.57
N ALA A 167 1.60 1.07 -12.98
CA ALA A 167 1.35 2.46 -12.61
C ALA A 167 -0.01 3.00 -13.11
N ARG A 168 -0.52 2.45 -14.22
CA ARG A 168 -1.87 2.74 -14.73
C ARG A 168 -2.98 2.00 -13.98
N GLY A 169 -2.65 1.21 -12.96
CA GLY A 169 -3.61 0.50 -12.12
C GLY A 169 -4.11 -0.83 -12.67
N LEU A 170 -3.48 -1.38 -13.73
CA LEU A 170 -3.89 -2.67 -14.28
C LEU A 170 -3.51 -3.81 -13.32
N SER A 171 -4.39 -4.79 -13.15
CA SER A 171 -4.11 -6.05 -12.46
C SER A 171 -3.13 -6.95 -13.24
N ASN A 172 -2.55 -7.96 -12.59
CA ASN A 172 -1.67 -8.91 -13.28
C ASN A 172 -2.39 -9.64 -14.42
N ALA A 173 -3.67 -9.96 -14.27
CA ALA A 173 -4.49 -10.58 -15.31
C ALA A 173 -4.73 -9.65 -16.51
N GLU A 174 -5.01 -8.37 -16.28
CA GLU A 174 -5.18 -7.36 -17.33
C GLU A 174 -3.87 -7.10 -18.07
N ILE A 175 -2.74 -7.01 -17.35
CA ILE A 175 -1.41 -6.88 -17.93
C ILE A 175 -1.08 -8.12 -18.78
N ALA A 176 -1.36 -9.33 -18.27
CA ALA A 176 -1.14 -10.58 -18.98
C ALA A 176 -1.91 -10.63 -20.30
N SER A 177 -3.20 -10.25 -20.26
CA SER A 177 -4.04 -10.16 -21.45
C SER A 177 -3.50 -9.15 -22.46
N ARG A 178 -3.07 -7.96 -22.01
CA ARG A 178 -2.55 -6.89 -22.86
C ARG A 178 -1.21 -7.23 -23.51
N LEU A 179 -0.36 -7.95 -22.79
CA LEU A 179 0.99 -8.32 -23.24
C LEU A 179 1.05 -9.71 -23.90
N VAL A 180 -0.10 -10.41 -23.96
CA VAL A 180 -0.24 -11.77 -24.51
C VAL A 180 0.73 -12.76 -23.86
N VAL A 181 0.73 -12.80 -22.53
CA VAL A 181 1.56 -13.69 -21.70
C VAL A 181 0.74 -14.35 -20.60
N ALA A 182 1.30 -15.34 -19.91
CA ALA A 182 0.65 -15.92 -18.74
C ALA A 182 0.70 -14.95 -17.55
N GLU A 183 -0.33 -14.95 -16.68
CA GLU A 183 -0.36 -14.13 -15.47
C GLU A 183 0.84 -14.39 -14.54
N GLN A 184 1.29 -15.65 -14.46
CA GLN A 184 2.48 -16.02 -13.69
C GLN A 184 3.76 -15.34 -14.22
N THR A 185 3.85 -15.09 -15.54
CA THR A 185 4.95 -14.33 -16.14
C THR A 185 4.93 -12.88 -15.68
N VAL A 186 3.74 -12.26 -15.62
CA VAL A 186 3.59 -10.89 -15.09
C VAL A 186 3.99 -10.83 -13.62
N LYS A 187 3.54 -11.77 -12.79
CA LYS A 187 3.96 -11.86 -11.37
C LYS A 187 5.47 -11.92 -11.24
N THR A 188 6.14 -12.70 -12.08
CA THR A 188 7.60 -12.80 -12.10
C THR A 188 8.26 -11.47 -12.48
N HIS A 189 7.72 -10.76 -13.50
CA HIS A 189 8.23 -9.43 -13.87
C HIS A 189 8.05 -8.43 -12.73
N VAL A 190 6.88 -8.37 -12.10
CA VAL A 190 6.62 -7.49 -10.96
C VAL A 190 7.60 -7.76 -9.82
N SER A 191 7.79 -9.01 -9.42
CA SER A 191 8.74 -9.38 -8.37
C SER A 191 10.18 -8.94 -8.70
N ARG A 192 10.61 -9.11 -9.96
CA ARG A 192 11.94 -8.66 -10.41
C ARG A 192 12.08 -7.15 -10.40
N ILE A 193 11.04 -6.41 -10.80
CA ILE A 193 10.99 -4.95 -10.76
C ILE A 193 11.16 -4.48 -9.31
N LEU A 194 10.36 -5.02 -8.38
CA LEU A 194 10.43 -4.67 -6.96
C LEU A 194 11.83 -4.92 -6.40
N MET A 195 12.42 -6.09 -6.68
CA MET A 195 13.77 -6.43 -6.24
C MET A 195 14.85 -5.48 -6.83
N LYS A 196 14.80 -5.21 -8.13
CA LYS A 196 15.78 -4.35 -8.82
C LYS A 196 15.74 -2.90 -8.33
N LEU A 197 14.54 -2.41 -8.01
CA LEU A 197 14.33 -1.03 -7.56
C LEU A 197 14.35 -0.89 -6.03
N GLY A 198 14.54 -1.98 -5.28
CA GLY A 198 14.54 -1.98 -3.83
C GLY A 198 13.18 -1.61 -3.22
N LEU A 199 12.08 -1.93 -3.91
CA LEU A 199 10.73 -1.59 -3.51
C LEU A 199 10.10 -2.73 -2.73
N ARG A 200 9.30 -2.40 -1.71
CA ARG A 200 8.70 -3.39 -0.81
C ARG A 200 7.43 -4.04 -1.38
N ASP A 201 6.69 -3.30 -2.20
CA ASP A 201 5.43 -3.74 -2.75
C ASP A 201 5.07 -2.96 -4.03
N ARG A 202 3.96 -3.40 -4.64
CA ARG A 202 3.45 -2.84 -5.88
C ARG A 202 3.02 -1.37 -5.75
N THR A 203 2.55 -0.95 -4.58
CA THR A 203 2.14 0.43 -4.31
C THR A 203 3.33 1.37 -4.45
N GLN A 204 4.48 0.99 -3.87
CA GLN A 204 5.73 1.75 -4.00
C GLN A 204 6.21 1.82 -5.45
N ALA A 205 5.96 0.79 -6.26
CA ALA A 205 6.27 0.81 -7.68
C ALA A 205 5.42 1.84 -8.44
N VAL A 206 4.13 1.97 -8.09
CA VAL A 206 3.26 3.02 -8.64
C VAL A 206 3.78 4.42 -8.29
N VAL A 207 4.05 4.68 -7.02
CA VAL A 207 4.59 5.98 -6.56
C VAL A 207 5.86 6.32 -7.32
N LEU A 208 6.84 5.40 -7.38
CA LEU A 208 8.10 5.61 -8.08
C LEU A 208 7.90 5.91 -9.57
N ALA A 209 7.01 5.20 -10.25
CA ALA A 209 6.77 5.41 -11.68
C ALA A 209 6.25 6.83 -12.00
N TYR A 210 5.42 7.40 -11.12
CA TYR A 210 4.97 8.79 -11.25
C TYR A 210 6.07 9.79 -10.84
N GLU A 211 6.78 9.56 -9.74
CA GLU A 211 7.86 10.44 -9.27
C GLU A 211 9.03 10.52 -10.26
N THR A 212 9.31 9.43 -10.99
CA THR A 212 10.36 9.40 -12.02
C THR A 212 9.91 9.91 -13.39
N GLY A 213 8.62 10.20 -13.56
CA GLY A 213 8.05 10.60 -14.85
C GLY A 213 8.00 9.48 -15.90
N LEU A 214 8.10 8.21 -15.49
CA LEU A 214 7.88 7.07 -16.38
C LEU A 214 6.44 7.03 -16.90
N VAL A 215 5.50 7.48 -16.05
CA VAL A 215 4.08 7.62 -16.38
C VAL A 215 3.63 9.02 -16.00
N HIS A 216 2.83 9.66 -16.86
CA HIS A 216 2.21 10.94 -16.58
C HIS A 216 0.71 10.78 -16.39
N PRO A 217 0.08 11.61 -15.51
CA PRO A 217 -1.37 11.63 -15.39
C PRO A 217 -2.04 11.93 -16.75
N GLY A 218 -2.96 11.06 -17.16
CA GLY A 218 -3.71 11.25 -18.42
C GLY A 218 -3.03 10.71 -19.69
N SER A 219 -1.90 9.98 -19.57
CA SER A 219 -1.23 9.31 -20.69
C SER A 219 -1.73 7.87 -20.90
#